data_82e133b2103448f46333e8e3e55a77ad
#
_entry.id   82e133b2103448f46333e8e3e55a77ad
#
_cell.length_a   1.000
_cell.length_b   1.000
_cell.length_c   1.000
_cell.angle_alpha   90.00
_cell.angle_beta   90.00
_cell.angle_gamma   90.00
#
_symmetry.space_group_name_H-M   'P 1'
#
loop_
_entity.id
_entity.type
_entity.pdbx_description
1 polymer ?
#
loop_
_entity_poly.entity_id
_entity_poly.type
_entity_poly.pdbx_seq_one_letter_code
_entity_poly.pdbx_strand_id
1 'polypeptide(L)'
;MNQMAVLKKGRSGQTVPPRKLPGSMANVSPPMPDYSARILGYMLFVGIIVTGIVLEHFDKRLVWLVPVAMLWPHLLYFGMRYWQVHGNLQIRQRVLYFDCLVTGFILNLLQFSVTPSLAILIMLYFSLIIVGGLTAFFVGNLALLAGLTVSSLTMGLSLAPMTPPLLTLACILLAALFICVSAHYIHLQSRALMLAKTEIQMQREQSIALSHKLAKYLSPQVWQSIFTGERDVKLETQRKKLTVFFSDIKGFTELSEEIQAESLTDLLNTYFNEMAQIALKFGGTIDKFVGDSIMIFFGDPTSRGSKEDSLACVSMAIEMRKRMKVLRQKWRSTGVRAPLEVRMGVSTGFCTVGNFGSENRMDYTIIGKEVNLASRLESLAEPGEILVGFETFSLIKDMILCRDKGEIVVKGFNKPVPIYSVVDFRRDMGRNQSFLEQEAEGFAMYMDSSKIGEEDRQRIQQSLEKALEKLRDVT
;
A
#
# COMPACT_ATOMS: atom_id res chain seq x y z
N MET A 1 -12.82 -55.41 12.73
CA MET A 1 -13.30 -55.18 11.35
C MET A 1 -14.64 -54.47 11.47
N ASN A 2 -14.85 -53.40 10.74
CA ASN A 2 -16.04 -52.53 10.73
C ASN A 2 -16.18 -51.41 11.81
N GLN A 3 -15.21 -50.46 11.83
CA GLN A 3 -15.49 -49.11 12.34
C GLN A 3 -14.57 -48.02 11.70
N MET A 4 -13.85 -48.33 10.62
CA MET A 4 -12.97 -47.36 9.94
C MET A 4 -13.42 -46.96 8.53
N ALA A 5 -14.68 -47.08 8.19
CA ALA A 5 -15.20 -46.85 6.84
C ALA A 5 -16.26 -45.74 6.70
N VAL A 6 -16.46 -44.88 7.73
CA VAL A 6 -17.53 -43.85 7.68
C VAL A 6 -17.02 -42.40 7.72
N LEU A 7 -15.71 -42.16 7.74
CA LEU A 7 -15.14 -40.77 7.77
C LEU A 7 -14.50 -40.32 6.46
N LYS A 8 -14.92 -40.83 5.32
CA LYS A 8 -14.49 -40.37 4.00
C LYS A 8 -15.68 -39.98 3.11
N LYS A 9 -16.51 -39.04 3.58
CA LYS A 9 -17.43 -38.31 2.67
C LYS A 9 -17.66 -36.89 3.18
N GLY A 10 -17.11 -35.92 2.48
CA GLY A 10 -17.73 -34.63 2.28
C GLY A 10 -17.39 -33.53 3.29
N ARG A 11 -16.47 -32.74 2.96
CA ARG A 11 -16.67 -31.29 2.96
C ARG A 11 -15.83 -30.71 1.82
N SER A 12 -16.47 -30.71 0.65
CA SER A 12 -16.09 -29.82 -0.45
C SER A 12 -15.96 -28.40 0.09
N GLY A 13 -14.85 -27.76 -0.25
CA GLY A 13 -14.61 -26.36 0.06
C GLY A 13 -15.76 -25.49 -0.43
N GLN A 14 -16.61 -25.10 0.47
CA GLN A 14 -17.48 -23.96 0.26
C GLN A 14 -16.58 -22.73 0.42
N THR A 15 -16.08 -22.23 -0.70
CA THR A 15 -15.68 -20.83 -0.80
C THR A 15 -16.88 -20.02 -0.33
N VAL A 16 -16.74 -19.35 0.82
CA VAL A 16 -17.73 -18.40 1.32
C VAL A 16 -17.90 -17.37 0.21
N PRO A 17 -19.04 -17.28 -0.48
CA PRO A 17 -19.23 -16.28 -1.49
C PRO A 17 -19.09 -14.92 -0.83
N PRO A 18 -18.47 -13.93 -1.50
CA PRO A 18 -18.37 -12.59 -0.95
C PRO A 18 -19.75 -12.13 -0.56
N ARG A 19 -19.89 -11.74 0.71
CA ARG A 19 -21.15 -11.27 1.31
C ARG A 19 -21.68 -10.16 0.41
N LYS A 20 -22.74 -10.43 -0.35
CA LYS A 20 -23.43 -9.43 -1.13
C LYS A 20 -23.91 -8.36 -0.16
N LEU A 21 -23.33 -7.18 -0.26
CA LEU A 21 -23.82 -6.01 0.47
C LEU A 21 -25.31 -5.84 0.13
N PRO A 22 -26.19 -5.65 1.09
CA PRO A 22 -27.60 -5.40 0.85
C PRO A 22 -27.67 -4.04 0.14
N GLY A 23 -28.06 -4.03 -1.13
CA GLY A 23 -28.19 -2.84 -1.94
C GLY A 23 -27.25 -2.75 -3.15
N SER A 24 -26.54 -3.82 -3.55
CA SER A 24 -25.90 -3.80 -4.85
C SER A 24 -26.98 -3.66 -5.93
N MET A 25 -27.08 -2.47 -6.51
CA MET A 25 -27.80 -2.21 -7.78
C MET A 25 -27.14 -2.98 -8.93
N ALA A 26 -26.90 -4.27 -8.75
CA ALA A 26 -26.08 -5.11 -9.65
C ALA A 26 -26.83 -5.52 -10.92
N ASN A 27 -28.06 -5.02 -11.18
CA ASN A 27 -28.82 -5.37 -12.38
C ASN A 27 -29.54 -4.22 -13.08
N VAL A 28 -29.29 -2.97 -12.69
CA VAL A 28 -29.68 -1.85 -13.52
C VAL A 28 -28.45 -1.49 -14.35
N SER A 29 -28.37 -1.98 -15.60
CA SER A 29 -27.43 -1.41 -16.57
C SER A 29 -27.64 0.11 -16.53
N PRO A 30 -26.61 0.93 -16.28
CA PRO A 30 -26.80 2.37 -16.17
C PRO A 30 -27.51 2.82 -17.45
N PRO A 31 -28.62 3.58 -17.33
CA PRO A 31 -29.30 4.08 -18.51
C PRO A 31 -28.25 4.81 -19.34
N MET A 32 -28.21 4.55 -20.64
CA MET A 32 -27.28 5.27 -21.52
C MET A 32 -27.56 6.77 -21.33
N PRO A 33 -26.60 7.56 -20.84
CA PRO A 33 -26.84 8.98 -20.57
C PRO A 33 -27.35 9.73 -21.79
N ASP A 34 -26.99 9.27 -22.98
CA ASP A 34 -27.38 9.89 -24.26
C ASP A 34 -28.78 9.49 -24.71
N TYR A 35 -29.33 8.40 -24.23
CA TYR A 35 -30.59 7.86 -24.74
C TYR A 35 -31.78 8.79 -24.41
N SER A 36 -31.90 9.20 -23.15
CA SER A 36 -32.96 10.11 -22.73
C SER A 36 -32.82 11.50 -23.34
N ALA A 37 -31.61 12.04 -23.43
CA ALA A 37 -31.35 13.31 -24.10
C ALA A 37 -31.64 13.23 -25.59
N ARG A 38 -31.31 12.12 -26.24
CA ARG A 38 -31.59 11.87 -27.65
C ARG A 38 -33.09 11.75 -27.93
N ILE A 39 -33.85 11.00 -27.12
CA ILE A 39 -35.32 10.94 -27.25
C ILE A 39 -35.92 12.33 -27.14
N LEU A 40 -35.50 13.09 -26.12
CA LEU A 40 -35.99 14.46 -25.92
C LEU A 40 -35.70 15.33 -27.15
N GLY A 41 -34.47 15.32 -27.67
CA GLY A 41 -34.09 16.07 -28.87
C GLY A 41 -34.94 15.72 -30.09
N TYR A 42 -35.15 14.43 -30.36
CA TYR A 42 -35.99 14.00 -31.48
C TYR A 42 -37.48 14.31 -31.28
N MET A 43 -38.01 14.18 -30.06
CA MET A 43 -39.39 14.58 -29.74
C MET A 43 -39.62 16.07 -29.96
N LEU A 44 -38.67 16.89 -29.55
CA LEU A 44 -38.77 18.35 -29.74
C LEU A 44 -38.58 18.73 -31.21
N PHE A 45 -37.73 18.01 -31.96
CA PHE A 45 -37.64 18.11 -33.42
C PHE A 45 -38.99 17.83 -34.09
N VAL A 46 -39.67 16.74 -33.67
CA VAL A 46 -41.05 16.45 -34.15
C VAL A 46 -42.01 17.59 -33.85
N GLY A 47 -41.93 18.17 -32.64
CA GLY A 47 -42.73 19.35 -32.26
C GLY A 47 -42.51 20.53 -33.21
N ILE A 48 -41.29 20.83 -33.62
CA ILE A 48 -40.95 21.89 -34.57
C ILE A 48 -41.54 21.59 -35.95
N ILE A 49 -41.40 20.37 -36.46
CA ILE A 49 -41.92 19.97 -37.77
C ILE A 49 -43.44 20.04 -37.79
N VAL A 50 -44.11 19.45 -36.80
CA VAL A 50 -45.60 19.45 -36.72
C VAL A 50 -46.15 20.89 -36.66
N THR A 51 -45.56 21.74 -35.79
CA THR A 51 -45.99 23.14 -35.68
C THR A 51 -45.77 23.89 -36.99
N GLY A 52 -44.67 23.67 -37.69
CA GLY A 52 -44.39 24.29 -38.98
C GLY A 52 -45.36 23.85 -40.09
N ILE A 53 -45.78 22.59 -40.11
CA ILE A 53 -46.78 22.04 -41.05
C ILE A 53 -48.18 22.62 -40.73
N VAL A 54 -48.59 22.66 -39.47
CA VAL A 54 -49.87 23.19 -39.03
C VAL A 54 -50.02 24.69 -39.37
N LEU A 55 -48.93 25.42 -39.28
CA LEU A 55 -48.88 26.83 -39.65
C LEU A 55 -48.65 27.07 -41.16
N GLU A 56 -48.75 26.03 -41.98
CA GLU A 56 -48.55 26.05 -43.45
C GLU A 56 -47.19 26.66 -43.88
N HIS A 57 -46.23 26.68 -42.97
CA HIS A 57 -44.89 27.19 -43.26
C HIS A 57 -44.00 26.09 -43.94
N PHE A 58 -44.18 24.84 -43.54
CA PHE A 58 -43.49 23.69 -44.15
C PHE A 58 -44.40 22.89 -45.06
N ASP A 59 -43.80 22.30 -46.12
CA ASP A 59 -44.53 21.41 -47.03
C ASP A 59 -45.13 20.23 -46.26
N LYS A 60 -46.42 19.92 -46.50
CA LYS A 60 -47.13 18.77 -45.90
C LYS A 60 -46.43 17.43 -46.15
N ARG A 61 -45.64 17.34 -47.23
CA ARG A 61 -44.81 16.15 -47.51
C ARG A 61 -43.80 15.84 -46.43
N LEU A 62 -43.37 16.82 -45.63
CA LEU A 62 -42.39 16.58 -44.54
C LEU A 62 -42.98 15.78 -43.35
N VAL A 63 -44.29 15.48 -43.37
CA VAL A 63 -44.96 14.67 -42.35
C VAL A 63 -44.28 13.27 -42.20
N TRP A 64 -43.63 12.75 -43.25
CA TRP A 64 -42.92 11.46 -43.19
C TRP A 64 -41.72 11.49 -42.28
N LEU A 65 -41.15 12.65 -41.99
CA LEU A 65 -40.04 12.79 -41.03
C LEU A 65 -40.47 12.45 -39.60
N VAL A 66 -41.76 12.63 -39.26
CA VAL A 66 -42.29 12.40 -37.92
C VAL A 66 -42.11 10.96 -37.44
N PRO A 67 -42.61 9.93 -38.15
CA PRO A 67 -42.41 8.55 -37.72
C PRO A 67 -40.95 8.14 -37.72
N VAL A 68 -40.15 8.65 -38.66
CA VAL A 68 -38.70 8.35 -38.70
C VAL A 68 -38.02 8.91 -37.47
N ALA A 69 -38.27 10.17 -37.13
CA ALA A 69 -37.70 10.83 -35.96
C ALA A 69 -38.11 10.16 -34.62
N MET A 70 -39.36 9.67 -34.55
CA MET A 70 -39.84 8.96 -33.37
C MET A 70 -39.18 7.59 -33.22
N LEU A 71 -39.00 6.83 -34.28
CA LEU A 71 -38.46 5.45 -34.21
C LEU A 71 -36.94 5.40 -34.13
N TRP A 72 -36.22 6.36 -34.71
CA TRP A 72 -34.76 6.35 -34.85
C TRP A 72 -34.01 6.21 -33.52
N PRO A 73 -34.28 7.01 -32.45
CA PRO A 73 -33.55 6.85 -31.19
C PRO A 73 -33.79 5.51 -30.54
N HIS A 74 -34.95 4.90 -30.70
CA HIS A 74 -35.26 3.56 -30.17
C HIS A 74 -34.55 2.46 -30.94
N LEU A 75 -34.54 2.51 -32.27
CA LEU A 75 -33.84 1.58 -33.12
C LEU A 75 -32.34 1.56 -32.82
N LEU A 76 -31.72 2.74 -32.65
CA LEU A 76 -30.31 2.86 -32.27
C LEU A 76 -30.05 2.29 -30.89
N TYR A 77 -30.91 2.55 -29.93
CA TYR A 77 -30.77 2.05 -28.57
C TYR A 77 -30.82 0.54 -28.53
N PHE A 78 -31.86 -0.07 -29.12
CA PHE A 78 -31.99 -1.52 -29.16
C PHE A 78 -30.91 -2.19 -30.01
N GLY A 79 -30.49 -1.59 -31.11
CA GLY A 79 -29.37 -2.09 -31.92
C GLY A 79 -28.04 -2.10 -31.16
N MET A 80 -27.67 -1.00 -30.48
CA MET A 80 -26.46 -0.93 -29.67
C MET A 80 -26.50 -1.91 -28.48
N ARG A 81 -27.69 -2.11 -27.89
CA ARG A 81 -27.88 -3.08 -26.81
C ARG A 81 -27.77 -4.51 -27.30
N TYR A 82 -28.38 -4.82 -28.43
CA TYR A 82 -28.32 -6.15 -29.03
C TYR A 82 -26.88 -6.59 -29.36
N TRP A 83 -26.08 -5.68 -29.93
CA TRP A 83 -24.68 -5.94 -30.23
C TRP A 83 -23.73 -5.73 -29.06
N GLN A 84 -24.22 -5.46 -27.85
CA GLN A 84 -23.43 -5.23 -26.64
C GLN A 84 -22.35 -4.13 -26.77
N VAL A 85 -22.51 -3.22 -27.71
CA VAL A 85 -21.53 -2.13 -27.98
C VAL A 85 -21.91 -0.80 -27.32
N HIS A 86 -22.93 -0.78 -26.49
CA HIS A 86 -23.45 0.42 -25.82
C HIS A 86 -22.42 1.14 -24.90
N GLY A 87 -21.41 0.42 -24.39
CA GLY A 87 -20.29 0.99 -23.62
C GLY A 87 -19.18 1.60 -24.49
N ASN A 88 -19.21 1.39 -25.81
CA ASN A 88 -18.15 1.87 -26.69
C ASN A 88 -18.37 3.33 -27.10
N LEU A 89 -17.57 4.23 -26.56
CA LEU A 89 -17.64 5.68 -26.83
C LEU A 89 -17.46 5.99 -28.33
N GLN A 90 -16.59 5.29 -29.03
CA GLN A 90 -16.32 5.52 -30.45
C GLN A 90 -17.54 5.23 -31.32
N ILE A 91 -18.29 4.17 -31.02
CA ILE A 91 -19.52 3.83 -31.76
C ILE A 91 -20.60 4.87 -31.50
N ARG A 92 -20.73 5.32 -30.24
CA ARG A 92 -21.66 6.38 -29.88
C ARG A 92 -21.36 7.69 -30.61
N GLN A 93 -20.10 8.07 -30.75
CA GLN A 93 -19.66 9.23 -31.51
C GLN A 93 -19.96 9.08 -33.02
N ARG A 94 -19.71 7.92 -33.62
CA ARG A 94 -20.01 7.66 -35.05
C ARG A 94 -21.51 7.80 -35.35
N VAL A 95 -22.37 7.29 -34.48
CA VAL A 95 -23.82 7.46 -34.59
C VAL A 95 -24.20 8.92 -34.51
N LEU A 96 -23.58 9.71 -33.64
CA LEU A 96 -23.84 11.13 -33.52
C LEU A 96 -23.36 11.92 -34.75
N TYR A 97 -22.26 11.53 -35.39
CA TYR A 97 -21.79 12.09 -36.65
C TYR A 97 -22.76 11.79 -37.80
N PHE A 98 -23.37 10.59 -37.79
CA PHE A 98 -24.45 10.30 -38.73
C PHE A 98 -25.67 11.18 -38.50
N ASP A 99 -26.08 11.43 -37.26
CA ASP A 99 -27.15 12.38 -36.94
C ASP A 99 -26.83 13.81 -37.43
N CYS A 100 -25.54 14.22 -37.36
CA CYS A 100 -25.09 15.51 -37.91
C CYS A 100 -25.25 15.58 -39.43
N LEU A 101 -24.89 14.54 -40.14
CA LEU A 101 -25.04 14.44 -41.61
C LEU A 101 -26.51 14.54 -42.00
N VAL A 102 -27.38 13.77 -41.33
CA VAL A 102 -28.84 13.82 -41.55
C VAL A 102 -29.40 15.20 -41.23
N THR A 103 -28.94 15.83 -40.14
CA THR A 103 -29.37 17.18 -39.80
C THR A 103 -28.99 18.20 -40.88
N GLY A 104 -27.78 18.11 -41.42
CA GLY A 104 -27.37 18.97 -42.56
C GLY A 104 -28.30 18.85 -43.77
N PHE A 105 -28.71 17.59 -44.07
CA PHE A 105 -29.71 17.35 -45.13
C PHE A 105 -31.08 17.99 -44.80
N ILE A 106 -31.55 17.84 -43.56
CA ILE A 106 -32.84 18.37 -43.09
C ILE A 106 -32.87 19.90 -43.10
N LEU A 107 -31.78 20.59 -42.79
CA LEU A 107 -31.73 22.06 -42.80
C LEU A 107 -32.08 22.63 -44.17
N ASN A 108 -31.66 22.01 -45.27
CA ASN A 108 -32.03 22.41 -46.62
C ASN A 108 -33.54 22.12 -46.90
N LEU A 109 -34.06 20.99 -46.44
CA LEU A 109 -35.52 20.68 -46.54
C LEU A 109 -36.38 21.69 -45.80
N LEU A 110 -35.89 22.27 -44.69
CA LEU A 110 -36.57 23.33 -43.94
C LEU A 110 -36.31 24.73 -44.55
N GLN A 111 -35.73 24.78 -45.76
CA GLN A 111 -35.46 26.02 -46.50
C GLN A 111 -34.66 27.05 -45.70
N PHE A 112 -33.79 26.60 -44.81
CA PHE A 112 -33.00 27.44 -43.88
C PHE A 112 -33.86 28.43 -43.08
N SER A 113 -35.08 28.07 -42.73
CA SER A 113 -35.90 28.85 -41.80
C SER A 113 -35.11 29.13 -40.53
N VAL A 114 -34.85 30.42 -40.20
CA VAL A 114 -33.81 30.78 -39.21
C VAL A 114 -34.06 30.18 -37.83
N THR A 115 -35.23 30.34 -37.26
CA THR A 115 -35.51 29.91 -35.89
C THR A 115 -35.62 28.38 -35.74
N PRO A 116 -36.30 27.62 -36.62
CA PRO A 116 -36.26 26.17 -36.60
C PRO A 116 -34.85 25.60 -36.76
N SER A 117 -34.08 26.11 -37.72
CA SER A 117 -32.71 25.66 -37.97
C SER A 117 -31.81 25.92 -36.77
N LEU A 118 -31.89 27.09 -36.19
CA LEU A 118 -31.11 27.44 -34.99
C LEU A 118 -31.48 26.57 -33.79
N ALA A 119 -32.75 26.28 -33.55
CA ALA A 119 -33.21 25.44 -32.46
C ALA A 119 -32.66 24.01 -32.61
N ILE A 120 -32.71 23.41 -33.81
CA ILE A 120 -32.18 22.09 -34.13
C ILE A 120 -30.66 22.06 -33.96
N LEU A 121 -29.92 23.08 -34.42
CA LEU A 121 -28.49 23.18 -34.27
C LEU A 121 -28.07 23.31 -32.80
N ILE A 122 -28.78 24.07 -31.97
CA ILE A 122 -28.51 24.17 -30.53
C ILE A 122 -28.64 22.79 -29.87
N MET A 123 -29.71 22.03 -30.16
CA MET A 123 -29.89 20.68 -29.62
C MET A 123 -28.80 19.70 -30.06
N LEU A 124 -28.40 19.76 -31.32
CA LEU A 124 -27.35 18.92 -31.89
C LEU A 124 -25.98 19.26 -31.28
N TYR A 125 -25.59 20.53 -31.22
CA TYR A 125 -24.33 20.97 -30.69
C TYR A 125 -24.19 20.69 -29.20
N PHE A 126 -25.26 20.87 -28.45
CA PHE A 126 -25.29 20.49 -27.06
C PHE A 126 -25.01 19.00 -26.86
N SER A 127 -25.63 18.13 -27.68
CA SER A 127 -25.41 16.69 -27.65
C SER A 127 -23.96 16.32 -28.06
N LEU A 128 -23.43 16.97 -29.11
CA LEU A 128 -22.02 16.74 -29.56
C LEU A 128 -20.99 17.05 -28.46
N ILE A 129 -21.16 18.21 -27.80
CA ILE A 129 -20.22 18.63 -26.76
C ILE A 129 -20.27 17.69 -25.55
N ILE A 130 -21.46 17.27 -25.13
CA ILE A 130 -21.63 16.36 -23.98
C ILE A 130 -21.01 14.99 -24.25
N VAL A 131 -21.19 14.43 -25.45
CA VAL A 131 -20.75 13.08 -25.76
C VAL A 131 -19.28 12.98 -26.12
N GLY A 132 -18.74 13.98 -26.82
CA GLY A 132 -17.40 13.89 -27.37
C GLY A 132 -16.54 15.15 -27.24
N GLY A 133 -17.04 16.17 -26.52
CA GLY A 133 -16.31 17.42 -26.31
C GLY A 133 -16.08 18.23 -27.60
N LEU A 134 -15.09 19.10 -27.58
CA LEU A 134 -14.76 19.96 -28.70
C LEU A 134 -14.32 19.21 -29.96
N THR A 135 -13.66 18.06 -29.82
CA THR A 135 -13.26 17.22 -30.97
C THR A 135 -14.47 16.70 -31.74
N ALA A 136 -15.46 16.20 -31.05
CA ALA A 136 -16.71 15.74 -31.67
C ALA A 136 -17.48 16.92 -32.31
N PHE A 137 -17.43 18.09 -31.71
CA PHE A 137 -18.04 19.31 -32.30
C PHE A 137 -17.46 19.63 -33.68
N PHE A 138 -16.13 19.66 -33.84
CA PHE A 138 -15.50 19.93 -35.13
C PHE A 138 -15.78 18.86 -36.18
N VAL A 139 -15.66 17.57 -35.80
CA VAL A 139 -15.96 16.45 -36.73
C VAL A 139 -17.47 16.44 -37.11
N GLY A 140 -18.34 16.71 -36.14
CA GLY A 140 -19.76 16.79 -36.35
C GLY A 140 -20.15 17.89 -37.31
N ASN A 141 -19.50 19.07 -37.23
CA ASN A 141 -19.69 20.15 -38.18
C ASN A 141 -19.29 19.77 -39.61
N LEU A 142 -18.17 19.01 -39.76
CA LEU A 142 -17.77 18.52 -41.08
C LEU A 142 -18.81 17.55 -41.66
N ALA A 143 -19.36 16.66 -40.84
CA ALA A 143 -20.46 15.78 -41.23
C ALA A 143 -21.74 16.55 -41.61
N LEU A 144 -22.09 17.57 -40.84
CA LEU A 144 -23.22 18.44 -41.09
C LEU A 144 -23.05 19.17 -42.44
N LEU A 145 -21.90 19.75 -42.72
CA LEU A 145 -21.57 20.38 -44.00
C LEU A 145 -21.66 19.40 -45.16
N ALA A 146 -21.18 18.16 -44.97
CA ALA A 146 -21.29 17.12 -45.98
C ALA A 146 -22.78 16.77 -46.29
N GLY A 147 -23.61 16.64 -45.25
CA GLY A 147 -25.05 16.42 -45.43
C GLY A 147 -25.73 17.58 -46.17
N LEU A 148 -25.36 18.82 -45.83
CA LEU A 148 -25.87 20.02 -46.50
C LEU A 148 -25.47 20.08 -47.98
N THR A 149 -24.20 19.79 -48.31
CA THR A 149 -23.72 19.77 -49.70
C THR A 149 -24.44 18.72 -50.53
N VAL A 150 -24.62 17.49 -49.99
CA VAL A 150 -25.37 16.43 -50.66
C VAL A 150 -26.81 16.84 -50.93
N SER A 151 -27.48 17.44 -49.93
CA SER A 151 -28.86 17.92 -50.09
C SER A 151 -28.97 19.02 -51.12
N SER A 152 -28.03 20.01 -51.10
CA SER A 152 -28.06 21.13 -52.09
C SER A 152 -27.79 20.68 -53.51
N LEU A 153 -26.95 19.65 -53.71
CA LEU A 153 -26.67 19.09 -55.05
C LEU A 153 -27.84 18.24 -55.60
N THR A 154 -28.60 17.60 -54.72
CA THR A 154 -29.72 16.71 -55.17
C THR A 154 -31.03 17.43 -55.35
N MET A 155 -31.32 18.43 -54.49
CA MET A 155 -32.62 19.11 -54.45
C MET A 155 -32.55 20.60 -54.83
N GLY A 156 -31.35 21.12 -55.03
CA GLY A 156 -31.14 22.55 -55.15
C GLY A 156 -31.14 23.25 -53.78
N LEU A 157 -30.69 24.50 -53.78
CA LEU A 157 -30.67 25.32 -52.57
C LEU A 157 -31.94 26.19 -52.56
N SER A 158 -32.82 25.97 -51.58
CA SER A 158 -34.01 26.79 -51.34
C SER A 158 -33.82 27.59 -50.05
N LEU A 159 -34.07 28.91 -50.15
CA LEU A 159 -33.90 29.83 -49.02
C LEU A 159 -35.21 30.54 -48.72
N ALA A 160 -35.81 30.28 -47.57
CA ALA A 160 -36.94 31.00 -47.02
C ALA A 160 -36.68 31.35 -45.54
N PRO A 161 -35.82 32.36 -45.28
CA PRO A 161 -35.30 32.63 -43.93
C PRO A 161 -36.36 33.17 -42.95
N MET A 162 -37.42 33.79 -43.47
CA MET A 162 -38.46 34.37 -42.61
C MET A 162 -39.34 33.28 -41.99
N THR A 163 -39.56 33.36 -40.68
CA THR A 163 -40.40 32.42 -39.93
C THR A 163 -41.60 33.13 -39.31
N PRO A 164 -42.78 32.53 -39.31
CA PRO A 164 -43.93 33.08 -38.63
C PRO A 164 -43.67 33.30 -37.13
N PRO A 165 -44.20 34.40 -36.53
CA PRO A 165 -43.95 34.71 -35.11
C PRO A 165 -44.34 33.58 -34.15
N LEU A 166 -45.45 32.88 -34.44
CA LEU A 166 -45.91 31.76 -33.61
C LEU A 166 -44.99 30.56 -33.69
N LEU A 167 -44.42 30.24 -34.87
CA LEU A 167 -43.42 29.17 -35.04
C LEU A 167 -42.12 29.56 -34.36
N THR A 168 -41.72 30.82 -34.43
CA THR A 168 -40.53 31.34 -33.71
C THR A 168 -40.70 31.18 -32.21
N LEU A 169 -41.83 31.54 -31.63
CA LEU A 169 -42.11 31.36 -30.20
C LEU A 169 -42.06 29.88 -29.81
N ALA A 170 -42.70 29.00 -30.60
CA ALA A 170 -42.68 27.57 -30.36
C ALA A 170 -41.23 26.98 -30.36
N CYS A 171 -40.40 27.35 -31.34
CA CYS A 171 -39.01 26.92 -31.42
C CYS A 171 -38.19 27.38 -30.21
N ILE A 172 -38.34 28.61 -29.76
CA ILE A 172 -37.66 29.15 -28.57
C ILE A 172 -38.08 28.38 -27.33
N LEU A 173 -39.36 28.13 -27.11
CA LEU A 173 -39.87 27.40 -25.96
C LEU A 173 -39.37 25.94 -25.95
N LEU A 174 -39.38 25.26 -27.12
CA LEU A 174 -38.87 23.89 -27.25
C LEU A 174 -37.36 23.81 -27.01
N ALA A 175 -36.58 24.75 -27.56
CA ALA A 175 -35.14 24.80 -27.30
C ALA A 175 -34.81 25.08 -25.82
N ALA A 176 -35.56 26.02 -25.20
CA ALA A 176 -35.43 26.30 -23.77
C ALA A 176 -35.74 25.06 -22.90
N LEU A 177 -36.84 24.36 -23.22
CA LEU A 177 -37.20 23.11 -22.56
C LEU A 177 -36.11 22.05 -22.69
N PHE A 178 -35.54 21.89 -23.89
CA PHE A 178 -34.40 20.96 -24.11
C PHE A 178 -33.24 21.29 -23.22
N ILE A 179 -32.80 22.55 -23.17
CA ILE A 179 -31.67 22.99 -22.37
C ILE A 179 -31.94 22.75 -20.88
N CYS A 180 -33.12 23.12 -20.37
CA CYS A 180 -33.46 22.95 -18.95
C CYS A 180 -33.49 21.48 -18.54
N VAL A 181 -34.13 20.61 -19.32
CA VAL A 181 -34.20 19.17 -19.00
C VAL A 181 -32.83 18.52 -19.12
N SER A 182 -32.05 18.86 -20.16
CA SER A 182 -30.72 18.35 -20.33
C SER A 182 -29.74 18.80 -19.23
N ALA A 183 -29.80 20.06 -18.83
CA ALA A 183 -29.04 20.62 -17.72
C ALA A 183 -29.36 19.91 -16.38
N HIS A 184 -30.66 19.71 -16.12
CA HIS A 184 -31.08 18.96 -14.93
C HIS A 184 -30.55 17.53 -14.93
N TYR A 185 -30.61 16.86 -16.07
CA TYR A 185 -30.06 15.49 -16.19
C TYR A 185 -28.55 15.41 -15.95
N ILE A 186 -27.79 16.37 -16.53
CA ILE A 186 -26.33 16.47 -16.30
C ILE A 186 -26.06 16.74 -14.83
N HIS A 187 -26.84 17.59 -14.18
CA HIS A 187 -26.69 17.85 -12.74
C HIS A 187 -26.85 16.57 -11.90
N LEU A 188 -27.88 15.76 -12.20
CA LEU A 188 -28.11 14.49 -11.52
C LEU A 188 -26.95 13.50 -11.74
N GLN A 189 -26.44 13.39 -12.97
CA GLN A 189 -25.29 12.52 -13.27
C GLN A 189 -24.02 13.00 -12.57
N SER A 190 -23.76 14.30 -12.57
CA SER A 190 -22.60 14.87 -11.89
C SER A 190 -22.63 14.57 -10.38
N ARG A 191 -23.81 14.70 -9.75
CA ARG A 191 -23.98 14.34 -8.33
C ARG A 191 -23.75 12.84 -8.08
N ALA A 192 -24.29 11.97 -8.92
CA ALA A 192 -24.09 10.53 -8.79
C ALA A 192 -22.60 10.14 -8.95
N LEU A 193 -21.89 10.75 -9.91
CA LEU A 193 -20.48 10.55 -10.13
C LEU A 193 -19.64 11.03 -8.93
N MET A 194 -19.97 12.20 -8.36
CA MET A 194 -19.29 12.71 -7.16
C MET A 194 -19.48 11.77 -5.97
N LEU A 195 -20.69 11.28 -5.73
CA LEU A 195 -20.95 10.31 -4.64
C LEU A 195 -20.18 9.01 -4.84
N ALA A 196 -20.18 8.45 -6.06
CA ALA A 196 -19.41 7.24 -6.37
C ALA A 196 -17.90 7.46 -6.17
N LYS A 197 -17.38 8.61 -6.58
CA LYS A 197 -15.97 8.96 -6.38
C LYS A 197 -15.59 9.07 -4.91
N THR A 198 -16.43 9.70 -4.08
CA THR A 198 -16.17 9.80 -2.63
C THR A 198 -16.22 8.44 -1.95
N GLU A 199 -17.14 7.56 -2.35
CA GLU A 199 -17.23 6.20 -1.82
C GLU A 199 -15.98 5.37 -2.16
N ILE A 200 -15.53 5.39 -3.42
CA ILE A 200 -14.29 4.72 -3.84
C ILE A 200 -13.08 5.26 -3.06
N GLN A 201 -13.03 6.57 -2.85
CA GLN A 201 -11.94 7.20 -2.10
C GLN A 201 -11.92 6.74 -0.64
N MET A 202 -13.07 6.72 0.03
CA MET A 202 -13.19 6.21 1.41
C MET A 202 -12.81 4.73 1.51
N GLN A 203 -13.24 3.89 0.59
CA GLN A 203 -12.85 2.46 0.56
C GLN A 203 -11.35 2.30 0.38
N ARG A 204 -10.74 3.11 -0.49
CA ARG A 204 -9.28 3.11 -0.69
C ARG A 204 -8.53 3.51 0.59
N GLU A 205 -8.98 4.57 1.26
CA GLU A 205 -8.37 5.02 2.52
C GLU A 205 -8.50 3.96 3.63
N GLN A 206 -9.65 3.32 3.74
CA GLN A 206 -9.86 2.19 4.67
C GLN A 206 -8.93 1.01 4.36
N SER A 207 -8.78 0.65 3.09
CA SER A 207 -7.89 -0.42 2.67
C SER A 207 -6.42 -0.11 2.99
N ILE A 208 -5.97 1.11 2.74
CA ILE A 208 -4.62 1.57 3.09
C ILE A 208 -4.42 1.55 4.62
N ALA A 209 -5.39 2.06 5.38
CA ALA A 209 -5.30 2.07 6.84
C ALA A 209 -5.25 0.65 7.43
N LEU A 210 -6.01 -0.29 6.87
CA LEU A 210 -5.96 -1.71 7.26
C LEU A 210 -4.60 -2.33 6.91
N SER A 211 -4.08 -2.07 5.71
CA SER A 211 -2.76 -2.51 5.27
C SER A 211 -1.65 -2.03 6.22
N HIS A 212 -1.68 -0.76 6.63
CA HIS A 212 -0.73 -0.23 7.62
C HIS A 212 -0.86 -0.86 9.01
N LYS A 213 -2.07 -1.25 9.43
CA LYS A 213 -2.24 -1.98 10.70
C LYS A 213 -1.62 -3.38 10.61
N LEU A 214 -1.84 -4.08 9.50
CA LEU A 214 -1.29 -5.42 9.26
C LEU A 214 0.24 -5.38 9.11
N ALA A 215 0.80 -4.31 8.56
CA ALA A 215 2.24 -4.11 8.43
C ALA A 215 2.99 -4.18 9.77
N LYS A 216 2.34 -3.85 10.89
CA LYS A 216 2.95 -3.92 12.23
C LYS A 216 3.24 -5.36 12.70
N TYR A 217 2.63 -6.36 12.08
CA TYR A 217 2.85 -7.78 12.40
C TYR A 217 3.89 -8.45 11.52
N LEU A 218 4.44 -7.72 10.54
CA LEU A 218 5.52 -8.18 9.67
C LEU A 218 6.78 -7.34 9.92
N SER A 219 7.96 -7.91 9.60
CA SER A 219 9.15 -7.06 9.59
C SER A 219 9.01 -5.98 8.51
N PRO A 220 9.47 -4.74 8.77
CA PRO A 220 9.32 -3.63 7.83
C PRO A 220 9.89 -3.92 6.44
N GLN A 221 11.01 -4.65 6.36
CA GLN A 221 11.66 -5.01 5.11
C GLN A 221 10.82 -6.02 4.31
N VAL A 222 10.23 -7.01 4.98
CA VAL A 222 9.35 -8.00 4.35
C VAL A 222 8.08 -7.34 3.86
N TRP A 223 7.45 -6.50 4.69
CA TRP A 223 6.27 -5.75 4.30
C TRP A 223 6.53 -4.87 3.07
N GLN A 224 7.65 -4.14 3.06
CA GLN A 224 8.03 -3.28 1.93
C GLN A 224 8.20 -4.10 0.65
N SER A 225 8.88 -5.24 0.67
CA SER A 225 9.09 -6.07 -0.52
C SER A 225 7.79 -6.67 -1.08
N ILE A 226 6.83 -6.98 -0.20
CA ILE A 226 5.48 -7.41 -0.63
C ILE A 226 4.70 -6.22 -1.22
N PHE A 227 4.74 -5.06 -0.57
CA PHE A 227 3.98 -3.89 -0.99
C PHE A 227 4.50 -3.29 -2.32
N THR A 228 5.81 -3.33 -2.57
CA THR A 228 6.40 -2.92 -3.87
C THR A 228 6.19 -3.94 -4.98
N GLY A 229 5.67 -5.13 -4.65
CA GLY A 229 5.46 -6.20 -5.63
C GLY A 229 6.74 -6.95 -6.03
N GLU A 230 7.86 -6.73 -5.33
CA GLU A 230 9.11 -7.46 -5.56
C GLU A 230 8.98 -8.93 -5.13
N ARG A 231 8.09 -9.21 -4.17
CA ARG A 231 7.78 -10.55 -3.68
C ARG A 231 6.29 -10.80 -3.64
N ASP A 232 5.92 -12.02 -4.00
CA ASP A 232 4.56 -12.53 -3.84
C ASP A 232 4.45 -13.33 -2.53
N VAL A 233 3.26 -13.38 -1.93
CA VAL A 233 2.99 -14.16 -0.71
C VAL A 233 2.68 -15.59 -1.12
N LYS A 234 3.76 -16.37 -1.42
CA LYS A 234 3.69 -17.79 -1.75
C LYS A 234 4.59 -18.59 -0.84
N LEU A 235 4.32 -19.88 -0.69
CA LEU A 235 5.19 -20.83 0.00
C LEU A 235 6.45 -21.11 -0.85
N GLU A 236 7.35 -20.12 -0.88
CA GLU A 236 8.60 -20.21 -1.61
C GLU A 236 9.77 -19.98 -0.65
N THR A 237 10.82 -20.78 -0.80
CA THR A 237 12.02 -20.70 0.02
C THR A 237 13.26 -20.66 -0.87
N GLN A 238 14.30 -19.99 -0.39
CA GLN A 238 15.58 -19.87 -1.07
C GLN A 238 16.72 -20.21 -0.09
N ARG A 239 17.78 -20.85 -0.61
CA ARG A 239 18.99 -21.10 0.16
C ARG A 239 19.96 -19.95 -0.02
N LYS A 240 20.27 -19.23 1.08
CA LYS A 240 21.17 -18.07 1.09
C LYS A 240 22.18 -18.17 2.22
N LYS A 241 23.33 -17.53 2.05
CA LYS A 241 24.31 -17.35 3.12
C LYS A 241 23.89 -16.12 3.93
N LEU A 242 23.46 -16.35 5.17
CA LEU A 242 22.92 -15.33 6.07
C LEU A 242 23.75 -15.23 7.33
N THR A 243 23.69 -14.09 8.00
CA THR A 243 24.20 -13.91 9.35
C THR A 243 23.02 -13.84 10.30
N VAL A 244 23.00 -14.74 11.27
CA VAL A 244 21.92 -14.95 12.24
C VAL A 244 22.35 -14.44 13.60
N PHE A 245 21.47 -13.71 14.25
CA PHE A 245 21.67 -13.12 15.57
C PHE A 245 20.54 -13.55 16.51
N PHE A 246 20.93 -13.93 17.71
CA PHE A 246 20.04 -14.12 18.85
C PHE A 246 20.49 -13.27 20.02
N SER A 247 19.55 -12.72 20.76
CA SER A 247 19.80 -12.12 22.07
C SER A 247 18.71 -12.48 23.05
N ASP A 248 19.07 -12.56 24.33
CA ASP A 248 18.19 -12.91 25.45
C ASP A 248 18.57 -12.10 26.69
N ILE A 249 17.62 -11.80 27.57
CA ILE A 249 17.89 -11.06 28.82
C ILE A 249 18.19 -12.06 29.93
N LYS A 250 19.39 -12.01 30.49
CA LYS A 250 19.78 -12.89 31.60
C LYS A 250 18.94 -12.57 32.86
N GLY A 251 18.38 -13.62 33.48
CA GLY A 251 17.61 -13.48 34.70
C GLY A 251 16.19 -12.91 34.50
N PHE A 252 15.70 -12.91 33.24
CA PHE A 252 14.36 -12.41 32.94
C PHE A 252 13.24 -13.25 33.55
N THR A 253 13.42 -14.56 33.60
CA THR A 253 12.42 -15.48 34.20
C THR A 253 12.21 -15.16 35.67
N GLU A 254 13.30 -15.01 36.43
CA GLU A 254 13.25 -14.64 37.85
C GLU A 254 12.64 -13.25 38.04
N LEU A 255 13.03 -12.30 37.21
CA LEU A 255 12.45 -10.94 37.23
C LEU A 255 10.94 -10.96 36.97
N SER A 256 10.48 -11.81 36.06
CA SER A 256 9.07 -11.90 35.69
C SER A 256 8.18 -12.42 36.84
N GLU A 257 8.77 -13.13 37.80
CA GLU A 257 8.09 -13.58 39.01
C GLU A 257 8.05 -12.49 40.12
N GLU A 258 9.00 -11.54 40.08
CA GLU A 258 9.16 -10.51 41.12
C GLU A 258 8.38 -9.24 40.86
N ILE A 259 8.15 -8.85 39.59
CA ILE A 259 7.55 -7.57 39.25
C ILE A 259 6.13 -7.75 38.68
N GLN A 260 5.30 -6.69 38.82
CA GLN A 260 3.94 -6.68 38.30
C GLN A 260 3.91 -6.77 36.78
N ALA A 261 2.90 -7.43 36.23
CA ALA A 261 2.76 -7.71 34.80
C ALA A 261 2.78 -6.46 33.94
N GLU A 262 2.19 -5.35 34.40
CA GLU A 262 2.16 -4.08 33.70
C GLU A 262 3.56 -3.48 33.59
N SER A 263 4.32 -3.48 34.69
CA SER A 263 5.70 -2.98 34.74
C SER A 263 6.63 -3.85 33.87
N LEU A 264 6.43 -5.18 33.88
CA LEU A 264 7.16 -6.10 33.01
C LEU A 264 6.91 -5.82 31.54
N THR A 265 5.62 -5.58 31.18
CA THR A 265 5.21 -5.25 29.82
C THR A 265 5.84 -3.96 29.33
N ASP A 266 5.85 -2.91 30.15
CA ASP A 266 6.45 -1.62 29.81
C ASP A 266 7.97 -1.72 29.64
N LEU A 267 8.63 -2.51 30.50
CA LEU A 267 10.06 -2.80 30.42
C LEU A 267 10.38 -3.52 29.10
N LEU A 268 9.66 -4.61 28.77
CA LEU A 268 9.85 -5.35 27.53
C LEU A 268 9.58 -4.51 26.29
N ASN A 269 8.49 -3.74 26.29
CA ASN A 269 8.17 -2.89 25.16
C ASN A 269 9.25 -1.79 24.95
N THR A 270 9.79 -1.25 26.03
CA THR A 270 10.91 -0.29 25.95
C THR A 270 12.16 -0.99 25.38
N TYR A 271 12.49 -2.17 25.87
CA TYR A 271 13.61 -2.97 25.37
C TYR A 271 13.46 -3.30 23.89
N PHE A 272 12.33 -3.88 23.48
CA PHE A 272 12.11 -4.26 22.09
C PHE A 272 12.12 -3.07 21.15
N ASN A 273 11.51 -1.94 21.54
CA ASN A 273 11.55 -0.73 20.71
C ASN A 273 12.97 -0.23 20.47
N GLU A 274 13.80 -0.17 21.52
CA GLU A 274 15.18 0.28 21.40
C GLU A 274 16.02 -0.69 20.57
N MET A 275 15.90 -1.99 20.79
CA MET A 275 16.65 -3.01 20.06
C MET A 275 16.19 -3.09 18.59
N ALA A 276 14.88 -2.97 18.32
CA ALA A 276 14.35 -2.95 16.98
C ALA A 276 14.83 -1.73 16.17
N GLN A 277 14.87 -0.55 16.78
CA GLN A 277 15.41 0.65 16.12
C GLN A 277 16.88 0.47 15.74
N ILE A 278 17.67 -0.12 16.63
CA ILE A 278 19.09 -0.42 16.33
C ILE A 278 19.17 -1.44 15.19
N ALA A 279 18.40 -2.53 15.23
CA ALA A 279 18.39 -3.55 14.18
C ALA A 279 18.08 -2.93 12.80
N LEU A 280 17.04 -2.12 12.72
CA LEU A 280 16.64 -1.44 11.49
C LEU A 280 17.70 -0.47 10.98
N LYS A 281 18.35 0.28 11.88
CA LYS A 281 19.45 1.21 11.53
C LYS A 281 20.62 0.50 10.86
N PHE A 282 20.96 -0.72 11.27
CA PHE A 282 22.02 -1.51 10.68
C PHE A 282 21.58 -2.36 9.46
N GLY A 283 20.27 -2.41 9.17
CA GLY A 283 19.71 -3.16 8.04
C GLY A 283 19.39 -4.62 8.37
N GLY A 284 19.23 -4.94 9.65
CA GLY A 284 18.81 -6.27 10.13
C GLY A 284 17.33 -6.50 9.89
N THR A 285 16.97 -7.71 9.48
CA THR A 285 15.59 -8.18 9.37
C THR A 285 15.18 -8.84 10.67
N ILE A 286 14.23 -8.25 11.38
CA ILE A 286 13.69 -8.83 12.62
C ILE A 286 12.78 -9.99 12.22
N ASP A 287 13.13 -11.20 12.65
CA ASP A 287 12.31 -12.40 12.43
C ASP A 287 11.13 -12.41 13.41
N LYS A 288 11.45 -12.54 14.69
CA LYS A 288 10.45 -12.61 15.76
C LYS A 288 11.01 -12.26 17.12
N PHE A 289 10.09 -11.96 18.03
CA PHE A 289 10.33 -11.90 19.46
C PHE A 289 9.78 -13.18 20.10
N VAL A 290 10.54 -13.83 20.97
CA VAL A 290 10.14 -15.05 21.66
C VAL A 290 10.43 -14.89 23.15
N GLY A 291 9.39 -14.61 23.96
CA GLY A 291 9.61 -14.18 25.35
C GLY A 291 10.36 -12.87 25.39
N ASP A 292 11.53 -12.84 25.98
CA ASP A 292 12.48 -11.72 26.02
C ASP A 292 13.58 -11.83 24.95
N SER A 293 13.60 -12.92 24.19
CA SER A 293 14.59 -13.15 23.13
C SER A 293 14.21 -12.45 21.84
N ILE A 294 15.22 -11.99 21.10
CA ILE A 294 15.10 -11.37 19.78
C ILE A 294 15.88 -12.18 18.76
N MET A 295 15.23 -12.56 17.66
CA MET A 295 15.87 -13.17 16.52
C MET A 295 15.94 -12.21 15.35
N ILE A 296 17.15 -12.00 14.81
CA ILE A 296 17.42 -11.09 13.69
C ILE A 296 18.33 -11.81 12.69
N PHE A 297 18.18 -11.51 11.41
CA PHE A 297 19.11 -11.98 10.40
C PHE A 297 19.47 -10.89 9.39
N PHE A 298 20.62 -11.08 8.72
CA PHE A 298 21.15 -10.19 7.68
C PHE A 298 21.40 -10.99 6.40
N GLY A 299 21.23 -10.34 5.24
CA GLY A 299 21.45 -10.96 3.94
C GLY A 299 20.15 -11.26 3.18
N ASP A 300 18.98 -10.97 3.76
CA ASP A 300 17.68 -11.05 3.11
C ASP A 300 16.67 -10.11 3.82
N PRO A 301 15.74 -9.45 3.11
CA PRO A 301 15.54 -9.40 1.66
C PRO A 301 16.65 -8.69 0.89
N THR A 302 17.39 -7.79 1.52
CA THR A 302 18.54 -7.09 0.93
C THR A 302 19.85 -7.60 1.49
N SER A 303 20.88 -7.73 0.65
CA SER A 303 22.23 -8.11 1.05
C SER A 303 23.24 -7.12 0.47
N ARG A 304 24.27 -6.82 1.27
CA ARG A 304 25.45 -6.04 0.86
C ARG A 304 26.65 -6.95 0.58
N GLY A 305 26.45 -8.26 0.73
CA GLY A 305 27.49 -9.27 0.69
C GLY A 305 27.78 -9.85 2.08
N SER A 306 28.20 -11.12 2.14
CA SER A 306 28.34 -11.86 3.42
C SER A 306 29.29 -11.20 4.42
N LYS A 307 30.34 -10.48 3.95
CA LYS A 307 31.29 -9.79 4.83
C LYS A 307 30.65 -8.57 5.45
N GLU A 308 30.02 -7.74 4.65
CA GLU A 308 29.34 -6.51 5.06
C GLU A 308 28.12 -6.79 5.94
N ASP A 309 27.36 -7.84 5.61
CA ASP A 309 26.21 -8.28 6.39
C ASP A 309 26.64 -8.80 7.78
N SER A 310 27.75 -9.58 7.85
CA SER A 310 28.30 -10.04 9.13
C SER A 310 28.87 -8.89 9.97
N LEU A 311 29.56 -7.95 9.33
CA LEU A 311 30.08 -6.77 10.01
C LEU A 311 28.95 -5.88 10.55
N ALA A 312 27.87 -5.68 9.76
CA ALA A 312 26.70 -4.93 10.17
C ALA A 312 26.00 -5.60 11.36
N CYS A 313 25.86 -6.93 11.33
CA CYS A 313 25.25 -7.70 12.41
C CYS A 313 26.04 -7.57 13.72
N VAL A 314 27.36 -7.75 13.69
CA VAL A 314 28.16 -7.64 14.91
C VAL A 314 28.27 -6.20 15.39
N SER A 315 28.29 -5.22 14.48
CA SER A 315 28.23 -3.79 14.83
C SER A 315 26.91 -3.44 15.52
N MET A 316 25.79 -3.98 15.04
CA MET A 316 24.48 -3.91 15.69
C MET A 316 24.53 -4.48 17.11
N ALA A 317 25.10 -5.68 17.28
CA ALA A 317 25.23 -6.33 18.58
C ALA A 317 26.04 -5.48 19.58
N ILE A 318 27.15 -4.87 19.14
CA ILE A 318 27.95 -3.94 19.94
C ILE A 318 27.13 -2.71 20.35
N GLU A 319 26.37 -2.14 19.44
CA GLU A 319 25.52 -0.97 19.74
C GLU A 319 24.38 -1.34 20.71
N MET A 320 23.75 -2.52 20.53
CA MET A 320 22.75 -3.05 21.45
C MET A 320 23.33 -3.22 22.86
N ARG A 321 24.53 -3.80 22.98
CA ARG A 321 25.26 -3.93 24.26
C ARG A 321 25.49 -2.57 24.93
N LYS A 322 25.90 -1.57 24.15
CA LYS A 322 26.07 -0.19 24.66
C LYS A 322 24.73 0.41 25.10
N ARG A 323 23.67 0.22 24.32
CA ARG A 323 22.33 0.73 24.65
C ARG A 323 21.74 0.09 25.90
N MET A 324 21.98 -1.20 26.13
CA MET A 324 21.54 -1.89 27.33
C MET A 324 22.10 -1.26 28.62
N LYS A 325 23.34 -0.78 28.59
CA LYS A 325 23.91 -0.07 29.74
C LYS A 325 23.11 1.19 30.09
N VAL A 326 22.65 1.93 29.06
CA VAL A 326 21.82 3.13 29.25
C VAL A 326 20.43 2.78 29.77
N LEU A 327 19.82 1.73 29.19
CA LEU A 327 18.51 1.24 29.64
C LEU A 327 18.51 0.77 31.08
N ARG A 328 19.55 0.02 31.47
CA ARG A 328 19.74 -0.44 32.85
C ARG A 328 19.79 0.72 33.85
N GLN A 329 20.49 1.80 33.55
CA GLN A 329 20.50 3.00 34.39
C GLN A 329 19.10 3.63 34.51
N LYS A 330 18.38 3.74 33.39
CA LYS A 330 17.02 4.24 33.38
C LYS A 330 16.09 3.39 34.25
N TRP A 331 16.16 2.06 34.14
CA TRP A 331 15.34 1.14 34.92
C TRP A 331 15.70 1.14 36.42
N ARG A 332 16.99 1.26 36.76
CA ARG A 332 17.39 1.45 38.16
C ARG A 332 16.78 2.73 38.75
N SER A 333 16.71 3.84 38.02
CA SER A 333 16.07 5.08 38.50
C SER A 333 14.56 4.95 38.67
N THR A 334 13.91 3.98 38.02
CA THR A 334 12.49 3.67 38.16
C THR A 334 12.20 2.52 39.15
N GLY A 335 13.23 2.02 39.87
CA GLY A 335 13.06 1.07 40.97
C GLY A 335 13.36 -0.39 40.61
N VAL A 336 13.68 -0.70 39.35
CA VAL A 336 14.11 -2.06 38.93
C VAL A 336 15.55 -2.29 39.37
N ARG A 337 15.76 -3.14 40.38
CA ARG A 337 17.09 -3.39 40.96
C ARG A 337 17.87 -4.48 40.24
N ALA A 338 17.19 -5.37 39.49
CA ALA A 338 17.82 -6.49 38.79
C ALA A 338 18.85 -6.00 37.76
N PRO A 339 20.04 -6.59 37.69
CA PRO A 339 21.06 -6.27 36.68
C PRO A 339 20.66 -6.90 35.34
N LEU A 340 19.77 -6.22 34.59
CA LEU A 340 19.32 -6.71 33.29
C LEU A 340 20.45 -6.59 32.27
N GLU A 341 21.02 -7.70 31.89
CA GLU A 341 22.06 -7.81 30.87
C GLU A 341 21.64 -8.76 29.77
N VAL A 342 22.06 -8.48 28.53
CA VAL A 342 21.75 -9.31 27.38
C VAL A 342 22.92 -10.23 27.05
N ARG A 343 22.60 -11.47 26.70
CA ARG A 343 23.49 -12.42 26.08
C ARG A 343 23.26 -12.43 24.60
N MET A 344 24.30 -12.57 23.79
CA MET A 344 24.16 -12.48 22.34
C MET A 344 24.96 -13.54 21.63
N GLY A 345 24.38 -14.18 20.62
CA GLY A 345 25.03 -15.19 19.78
C GLY A 345 24.87 -14.86 18.30
N VAL A 346 25.97 -14.99 17.53
CA VAL A 346 25.96 -14.70 16.09
C VAL A 346 26.62 -15.87 15.32
N SER A 347 25.95 -16.32 14.28
CA SER A 347 26.47 -17.31 13.34
C SER A 347 26.20 -16.93 11.89
N THR A 348 27.19 -17.21 11.02
CA THR A 348 27.06 -16.97 9.58
C THR A 348 27.16 -18.27 8.81
N GLY A 349 26.27 -18.47 7.85
CA GLY A 349 26.30 -19.61 6.95
C GLY A 349 25.04 -19.81 6.15
N PHE A 350 24.92 -20.97 5.49
CA PHE A 350 23.78 -21.24 4.63
C PHE A 350 22.53 -21.62 5.42
N CYS A 351 21.49 -20.80 5.25
CA CYS A 351 20.14 -21.03 5.76
C CYS A 351 19.13 -21.08 4.59
N THR A 352 17.99 -21.67 4.84
CA THR A 352 16.81 -21.56 3.95
C THR A 352 15.94 -20.43 4.49
N VAL A 353 15.68 -19.41 3.68
CA VAL A 353 14.86 -18.24 4.00
C VAL A 353 13.63 -18.21 3.11
N GLY A 354 12.49 -17.81 3.64
CA GLY A 354 11.25 -17.67 2.89
C GLY A 354 10.01 -17.85 3.76
N ASN A 355 8.89 -18.09 3.10
CA ASN A 355 7.60 -18.31 3.75
C ASN A 355 7.47 -19.79 4.15
N PHE A 356 7.32 -20.04 5.43
CA PHE A 356 7.10 -21.38 6.00
C PHE A 356 5.74 -21.43 6.68
N GLY A 357 5.08 -22.58 6.64
CA GLY A 357 3.82 -22.79 7.32
C GLY A 357 2.77 -23.46 6.45
N SER A 358 1.53 -23.01 6.56
CA SER A 358 0.39 -23.48 5.77
C SER A 358 -0.17 -22.38 4.89
N GLU A 359 -1.03 -22.71 3.92
CA GLU A 359 -1.71 -21.72 3.07
C GLU A 359 -2.46 -20.64 3.86
N ASN A 360 -2.94 -20.98 5.06
CA ASN A 360 -3.71 -20.07 5.92
C ASN A 360 -2.88 -19.29 6.95
N ARG A 361 -1.62 -19.73 7.20
CA ARG A 361 -0.71 -19.09 8.15
C ARG A 361 0.72 -19.34 7.73
N MET A 362 1.39 -18.28 7.33
CA MET A 362 2.78 -18.28 6.89
C MET A 362 3.59 -17.33 7.77
N ASP A 363 4.78 -17.79 8.14
CA ASP A 363 5.80 -16.96 8.79
C ASP A 363 6.97 -16.80 7.83
N TYR A 364 7.40 -15.57 7.58
CA TYR A 364 8.63 -15.31 6.86
C TYR A 364 9.79 -15.46 7.84
N THR A 365 10.57 -16.52 7.70
CA THR A 365 11.60 -16.89 8.67
C THR A 365 12.77 -17.62 8.00
N ILE A 366 13.78 -17.95 8.79
CA ILE A 366 14.95 -18.72 8.37
C ILE A 366 15.05 -20.04 9.11
N ILE A 367 15.46 -21.07 8.41
CA ILE A 367 15.70 -22.41 8.96
C ILE A 367 17.11 -22.88 8.53
N GLY A 368 17.88 -23.41 9.49
CA GLY A 368 19.19 -23.94 9.20
C GLY A 368 19.98 -24.28 10.45
N LYS A 369 21.10 -25.00 10.27
CA LYS A 369 22.00 -25.34 11.37
C LYS A 369 22.65 -24.11 12.02
N GLU A 370 22.83 -23.03 11.27
CA GLU A 370 23.39 -21.77 11.74
C GLU A 370 22.41 -21.02 12.68
N VAL A 371 21.11 -21.19 12.50
CA VAL A 371 20.09 -20.69 13.42
C VAL A 371 20.24 -21.34 14.78
N ASN A 372 20.42 -22.68 14.80
CA ASN A 372 20.64 -23.44 16.03
C ASN A 372 22.00 -23.09 16.68
N LEU A 373 23.01 -22.84 15.86
CA LEU A 373 24.34 -22.44 16.37
C LEU A 373 24.27 -21.06 17.02
N ALA A 374 23.64 -20.07 16.37
CA ALA A 374 23.49 -18.73 16.91
C ALA A 374 22.73 -18.73 18.26
N SER A 375 21.63 -19.50 18.36
CA SER A 375 20.88 -19.67 19.61
C SER A 375 21.72 -20.35 20.71
N ARG A 376 22.55 -21.35 20.36
CA ARG A 376 23.47 -21.99 21.33
C ARG A 376 24.57 -21.05 21.79
N LEU A 377 25.14 -20.25 20.89
CA LEU A 377 26.11 -19.23 21.24
C LEU A 377 25.54 -18.21 22.22
N GLU A 378 24.30 -17.75 21.96
CA GLU A 378 23.57 -16.87 22.88
C GLU A 378 23.46 -17.53 24.27
N SER A 379 22.97 -18.75 24.35
CA SER A 379 22.76 -19.44 25.63
C SER A 379 24.08 -19.71 26.43
N LEU A 380 25.22 -19.81 25.74
CA LEU A 380 26.55 -20.01 26.33
C LEU A 380 27.23 -18.69 26.69
N ALA A 381 26.78 -17.59 26.17
CA ALA A 381 27.37 -16.29 26.42
C ALA A 381 27.14 -15.85 27.87
N GLU A 382 28.18 -15.24 28.46
CA GLU A 382 28.05 -14.57 29.75
C GLU A 382 27.24 -13.27 29.64
N PRO A 383 26.70 -12.75 30.75
CA PRO A 383 26.01 -11.47 30.74
C PRO A 383 26.84 -10.34 30.11
N GLY A 384 26.28 -9.65 29.12
CA GLY A 384 26.97 -8.61 28.36
C GLY A 384 27.93 -9.12 27.28
N GLU A 385 28.07 -10.45 27.12
CA GLU A 385 28.97 -11.06 26.12
C GLU A 385 28.25 -11.24 24.77
N ILE A 386 29.05 -11.12 23.70
CA ILE A 386 28.66 -11.42 22.34
C ILE A 386 29.54 -12.55 21.84
N LEU A 387 29.00 -13.76 21.63
CA LEU A 387 29.73 -14.88 21.08
C LEU A 387 29.46 -15.01 19.57
N VAL A 388 30.52 -15.30 18.82
CA VAL A 388 30.45 -15.51 17.37
C VAL A 388 31.10 -16.86 16.99
N GLY A 389 30.52 -17.54 15.99
CA GLY A 389 31.10 -18.73 15.41
C GLY A 389 32.26 -18.41 14.46
N PHE A 390 33.04 -19.43 14.10
CA PHE A 390 34.24 -19.31 13.27
C PHE A 390 34.03 -18.59 11.96
N GLU A 391 32.96 -18.91 11.23
CA GLU A 391 32.67 -18.28 9.93
C GLU A 391 32.43 -16.77 10.08
N THR A 392 31.66 -16.36 11.10
CA THR A 392 31.43 -14.94 11.41
C THR A 392 32.74 -14.25 11.77
N PHE A 393 33.54 -14.85 12.68
CA PHE A 393 34.86 -14.36 13.07
C PHE A 393 35.76 -14.13 11.86
N SER A 394 35.84 -15.10 10.95
CA SER A 394 36.69 -15.03 9.75
C SER A 394 36.34 -13.80 8.85
N LEU A 395 35.07 -13.43 8.80
CA LEU A 395 34.59 -12.31 8.00
C LEU A 395 34.81 -10.93 8.66
N ILE A 396 34.85 -10.86 10.00
CA ILE A 396 34.90 -9.59 10.75
C ILE A 396 36.26 -9.30 11.43
N LYS A 397 37.20 -10.28 11.51
CA LYS A 397 38.46 -10.20 12.28
C LYS A 397 39.34 -8.99 11.95
N ASP A 398 39.23 -8.46 10.72
CA ASP A 398 40.00 -7.28 10.29
C ASP A 398 39.53 -6.00 10.96
N MET A 399 38.24 -5.90 11.28
CA MET A 399 37.61 -4.68 11.78
C MET A 399 37.23 -4.76 13.27
N ILE A 400 36.99 -5.98 13.77
CA ILE A 400 36.52 -6.23 15.13
C ILE A 400 37.52 -7.13 15.86
N LEU A 401 37.88 -6.73 17.08
CA LEU A 401 38.69 -7.54 17.95
C LEU A 401 37.85 -8.59 18.64
N CYS A 402 38.26 -9.86 18.52
CA CYS A 402 37.69 -10.99 19.21
C CYS A 402 38.72 -11.76 20.02
N ARG A 403 38.30 -12.39 21.13
CA ARG A 403 39.10 -13.32 21.93
C ARG A 403 38.67 -14.73 21.62
N ASP A 404 39.62 -15.63 21.51
CA ASP A 404 39.37 -17.07 21.39
C ASP A 404 38.80 -17.62 22.72
N LYS A 405 37.69 -18.36 22.64
CA LYS A 405 37.00 -19.00 23.79
C LYS A 405 37.08 -20.53 23.70
N GLY A 406 37.89 -21.05 22.76
CA GLY A 406 38.01 -22.50 22.50
C GLY A 406 36.92 -23.05 21.61
N GLU A 407 36.60 -24.31 21.79
CA GLU A 407 35.67 -25.05 20.93
C GLU A 407 34.47 -25.61 21.72
N ILE A 408 33.32 -25.65 21.07
CA ILE A 408 32.09 -26.24 21.64
C ILE A 408 31.54 -27.36 20.75
N VAL A 409 30.93 -28.36 21.36
CA VAL A 409 30.21 -29.41 20.65
C VAL A 409 28.75 -29.04 20.57
N VAL A 410 28.24 -28.90 19.36
CA VAL A 410 26.85 -28.51 19.11
C VAL A 410 26.14 -29.58 18.30
N LYS A 411 24.93 -29.97 18.71
CA LYS A 411 24.10 -30.95 18.00
C LYS A 411 23.84 -30.45 16.56
N GLY A 412 24.14 -31.31 15.59
CA GLY A 412 24.03 -31.00 14.16
C GLY A 412 25.32 -30.53 13.48
N PHE A 413 26.42 -30.47 14.23
CA PHE A 413 27.78 -30.26 13.71
C PHE A 413 28.63 -31.53 13.97
N ASN A 414 29.31 -32.01 12.93
CA ASN A 414 30.13 -33.25 13.01
C ASN A 414 31.47 -33.04 13.71
N LYS A 415 31.89 -31.80 13.90
CA LYS A 415 33.16 -31.42 14.55
C LYS A 415 32.88 -30.32 15.57
N PRO A 416 33.71 -30.20 16.62
CA PRO A 416 33.68 -29.06 17.52
C PRO A 416 33.77 -27.75 16.72
N VAL A 417 33.04 -26.73 17.15
CA VAL A 417 32.96 -25.42 16.49
C VAL A 417 33.79 -24.44 17.32
N PRO A 418 34.84 -23.81 16.75
CA PRO A 418 35.56 -22.73 17.41
C PRO A 418 34.63 -21.50 17.62
N ILE A 419 34.72 -20.92 18.80
CA ILE A 419 33.94 -19.77 19.21
C ILE A 419 34.80 -18.61 19.68
N TYR A 420 34.34 -17.41 19.46
CA TYR A 420 35.06 -16.19 19.77
C TYR A 420 34.17 -15.19 20.49
N SER A 421 34.72 -14.48 21.48
CA SER A 421 34.04 -13.41 22.20
C SER A 421 34.40 -12.05 21.59
N VAL A 422 33.41 -11.27 21.21
CA VAL A 422 33.58 -9.93 20.63
C VAL A 422 33.95 -8.94 21.71
N VAL A 423 35.10 -8.28 21.57
CA VAL A 423 35.58 -7.24 22.48
C VAL A 423 35.00 -5.87 22.07
N ASP A 424 35.49 -5.30 20.98
CA ASP A 424 35.02 -4.03 20.38
C ASP A 424 35.63 -3.81 18.99
N PHE A 425 35.36 -2.68 18.34
CA PHE A 425 36.02 -2.30 17.09
C PHE A 425 37.54 -2.11 17.30
N ARG A 426 38.37 -2.61 16.39
CA ARG A 426 39.84 -2.42 16.44
C ARG A 426 40.23 -0.93 16.41
N ARG A 427 39.50 -0.10 15.67
CA ARG A 427 39.73 1.36 15.59
C ARG A 427 39.50 2.10 16.90
N ASP A 428 38.67 1.55 17.78
CA ASP A 428 38.28 2.19 19.05
C ASP A 428 39.21 1.78 20.23
N MET A 429 40.09 0.82 19.99
CA MET A 429 41.06 0.27 20.97
C MET A 429 42.16 1.23 21.40
N GLY A 430 42.15 2.48 21.05
CA GLY A 430 43.13 3.47 21.53
C GLY A 430 42.49 4.77 21.99
N ARG A 431 41.16 4.89 21.82
CA ARG A 431 40.46 6.17 22.05
C ARG A 431 39.49 6.19 23.21
N ASN A 432 38.97 5.07 23.68
CA ASN A 432 37.89 5.09 24.67
C ASN A 432 37.97 3.94 25.69
N GLN A 433 38.90 3.99 26.59
CA GLN A 433 38.65 3.53 27.96
C GLN A 433 37.96 4.67 28.76
N SER A 434 37.01 5.33 28.14
CA SER A 434 36.24 6.41 28.81
C SER A 434 35.25 5.85 29.83
N PHE A 435 34.98 4.55 29.77
CA PHE A 435 33.95 3.89 30.55
C PHE A 435 34.56 2.83 31.48
N LEU A 436 34.37 3.01 32.76
CA LEU A 436 34.76 2.06 33.82
C LEU A 436 33.49 1.67 34.58
N GLU A 437 33.17 0.37 34.59
CA GLU A 437 32.11 -0.21 35.40
C GLU A 437 32.65 -1.34 36.20
N GLN A 438 32.45 -1.33 37.51
CA GLN A 438 32.84 -2.41 38.40
C GLN A 438 31.78 -2.58 39.49
N GLU A 439 31.32 -3.83 39.66
CA GLU A 439 30.29 -4.19 40.61
C GLU A 439 30.74 -5.40 41.42
N ALA A 440 30.66 -5.28 42.73
CA ALA A 440 30.89 -6.36 43.69
C ALA A 440 29.87 -6.17 44.82
N GLU A 441 29.69 -7.19 45.67
CA GLU A 441 28.80 -7.10 46.81
C GLU A 441 29.19 -5.94 47.73
N GLY A 442 28.32 -4.96 47.89
CA GLY A 442 28.59 -3.73 48.65
C GLY A 442 29.34 -2.63 47.91
N PHE A 443 29.71 -2.82 46.63
CA PHE A 443 30.43 -1.83 45.82
C PHE A 443 29.88 -1.78 44.39
N ALA A 444 29.53 -0.57 43.93
CA ALA A 444 29.21 -0.33 42.55
C ALA A 444 29.83 0.97 42.08
N MET A 445 30.63 0.95 41.02
CA MET A 445 31.22 2.13 40.41
C MET A 445 30.90 2.16 38.91
N TYR A 446 30.41 3.34 38.48
CA TYR A 446 30.17 3.65 37.07
C TYR A 446 30.82 5.00 36.77
N MET A 447 31.71 5.04 35.79
CA MET A 447 32.37 6.25 35.35
C MET A 447 32.44 6.32 33.82
N ASP A 448 31.93 7.41 33.27
CA ASP A 448 32.10 7.74 31.85
C ASP A 448 32.96 9.01 31.74
N SER A 449 34.27 8.84 31.60
CA SER A 449 35.21 9.95 31.56
C SER A 449 34.99 10.90 30.37
N SER A 450 34.25 10.52 29.36
CA SER A 450 33.90 11.40 28.22
C SER A 450 32.82 12.43 28.55
N LYS A 451 32.08 12.22 29.65
CA LYS A 451 30.97 13.08 30.11
C LYS A 451 31.33 13.91 31.35
N ILE A 452 32.51 13.71 31.92
CA ILE A 452 32.96 14.43 33.12
C ILE A 452 33.52 15.78 32.70
N GLY A 453 32.85 16.88 33.14
CA GLY A 453 33.35 18.22 32.98
C GLY A 453 34.61 18.49 33.85
N GLU A 454 35.40 19.47 33.47
CA GLU A 454 36.63 19.83 34.21
C GLU A 454 36.35 20.22 35.67
N GLU A 455 35.22 20.86 35.96
CA GLU A 455 34.81 21.26 37.32
C GLU A 455 34.46 20.03 38.18
N ASP A 456 33.85 18.99 37.63
CA ASP A 456 33.49 17.78 38.37
C ASP A 456 34.67 16.84 38.59
N ARG A 457 35.73 16.96 37.77
CA ARG A 457 36.88 16.05 37.76
C ARG A 457 37.58 16.03 39.14
N GLN A 458 37.83 17.18 39.74
CA GLN A 458 38.49 17.27 41.06
C GLN A 458 37.61 16.69 42.16
N ARG A 459 36.30 16.92 42.11
CA ARG A 459 35.34 16.42 43.11
C ARG A 459 35.22 14.89 43.05
N ILE A 460 35.22 14.34 41.84
CA ILE A 460 35.18 12.88 41.64
C ILE A 460 36.49 12.23 42.08
N GLN A 461 37.65 12.85 41.77
CA GLN A 461 38.96 12.37 42.22
C GLN A 461 39.04 12.30 43.76
N GLN A 462 38.65 13.31 44.46
CA GLN A 462 38.59 13.32 45.93
C GLN A 462 37.65 12.24 46.49
N SER A 463 36.53 11.98 45.83
CA SER A 463 35.59 10.94 46.24
C SER A 463 36.13 9.53 46.03
N LEU A 464 36.89 9.32 44.96
CA LEU A 464 37.56 8.05 44.67
C LEU A 464 38.74 7.80 45.67
N GLU A 465 39.50 8.83 46.01
CA GLU A 465 40.58 8.72 47.00
C GLU A 465 40.01 8.36 48.39
N LYS A 466 38.92 8.98 48.83
CA LYS A 466 38.22 8.58 50.05
C LYS A 466 37.65 7.17 50.04
N ALA A 467 37.15 6.73 48.91
CA ALA A 467 36.68 5.32 48.74
C ALA A 467 37.85 4.32 48.84
N LEU A 468 39.00 4.66 48.27
CA LEU A 468 40.22 3.86 48.34
C LEU A 468 40.79 3.74 49.74
N GLU A 469 40.78 4.85 50.53
CA GLU A 469 41.14 4.82 51.93
C GLU A 469 40.25 3.87 52.75
N LYS A 470 38.94 3.98 52.59
CA LYS A 470 37.98 3.09 53.25
C LYS A 470 38.16 1.62 52.90
N LEU A 471 38.51 1.32 51.66
CA LEU A 471 38.80 -0.06 51.21
C LEU A 471 40.09 -0.62 51.82
N ARG A 472 41.10 0.22 52.10
CA ARG A 472 42.32 -0.17 52.76
C ARG A 472 42.13 -0.42 54.26
N ASP A 473 41.16 0.28 54.89
CA ASP A 473 40.86 0.10 56.31
C ASP A 473 39.99 -1.14 56.62
N VAL A 474 39.50 -1.83 55.62
CA VAL A 474 38.68 -3.06 55.76
C VAL A 474 39.58 -4.34 55.69
N THR A 475 40.87 -4.19 55.44
CA THR A 475 41.84 -5.30 55.47
C THR A 475 42.56 -5.28 56.81
#